data_946aeaca6aca7113a96044c2147a0d4e
#
_entry.id   946aeaca6aca7113a96044c2147a0d4e
#
_cell.length_a   1.000
_cell.length_b   1.000
_cell.length_c   1.000
_cell.angle_alpha   90.00
_cell.angle_beta   90.00
_cell.angle_gamma   90.00
#
_symmetry.space_group_name_H-M   'P 1'
#
loop_
_entity.id
_entity.type
_entity.pdbx_description
1 polymer ?
#
loop_
_entity_poly.entity_id
_entity_poly.type
_entity_poly.pdbx_seq_one_letter_code
_entity_poly.pdbx_strand_id
1 'polypeptide(L)'
;MTKTMPREVSLHDEAFQVDMTIVAQSCAGNVVVRDRVPAGISYVRSQPEATVDGDQLTWKLGDMDAGQTVNAKVWFKPEKEGKIVNCATVSADPRTCGETLILHPDIQLTKTEPADVSICDPVPVTLMVKNSGSSKLTNVKVSDSLPEGLMSDGRRNLVFDVGTLGAGESKELKFNATASRPGKFVNTAEVSSDQGVKAKATASTTVHEAVLAITCKAREEQYLGRPFQVCFTVSNSGDAAATGAQVVMPIPSGATFASATAGGRVSGNNVAWDLGSVAANGSTDLCATFTATAAGVYRFSASAKGACAKEVSTTCETRTIGVSALLLEKADNPDPIQVGETTTYTVKVTNQGTADDTNVKVVVQFPEELTPVSASNGGVVSGKTVTFPAFSRLAPRQAFEYSIVAKGVKTGDSRVTFIRTSDGIPAPTTAEESTRVY
;
A
#
# COMPACT_ATOMS: atom_id res chain seq x y z
N MET A 1 -53.66 -40.47 50.42
CA MET A 1 -54.85 -40.88 49.66
C MET A 1 -56.12 -40.38 50.38
N THR A 2 -57.03 -39.81 49.64
CA THR A 2 -58.35 -39.44 50.11
C THR A 2 -59.47 -40.24 49.34
N LYS A 3 -60.60 -40.51 49.95
CA LYS A 3 -61.72 -41.17 49.31
C LYS A 3 -63.02 -40.45 49.68
N THR A 4 -63.83 -40.13 48.68
CA THR A 4 -65.07 -39.41 48.84
C THR A 4 -66.20 -40.19 48.19
N MET A 5 -67.28 -40.33 48.89
CA MET A 5 -68.47 -41.02 48.40
C MET A 5 -69.76 -40.26 48.82
N PRO A 6 -70.87 -40.39 48.08
CA PRO A 6 -72.15 -39.79 48.45
C PRO A 6 -72.60 -40.23 49.87
N ARG A 7 -73.21 -39.32 50.59
CA ARG A 7 -73.74 -39.60 51.92
C ARG A 7 -74.96 -40.55 51.90
N GLU A 8 -75.76 -40.42 50.85
CA GLU A 8 -76.98 -41.18 50.64
C GLU A 8 -77.11 -41.55 49.16
N VAL A 9 -77.58 -42.74 48.89
CA VAL A 9 -77.88 -43.24 47.53
C VAL A 9 -79.20 -44.08 47.63
N SER A 10 -80.00 -44.12 46.55
CA SER A 10 -81.21 -44.89 46.45
C SER A 10 -80.94 -46.29 45.91
N LEU A 11 -81.66 -47.31 46.34
CA LEU A 11 -81.63 -48.64 45.74
C LEU A 11 -82.08 -48.67 44.27
N HIS A 12 -82.70 -47.56 43.81
CA HIS A 12 -83.12 -47.43 42.41
C HIS A 12 -82.05 -46.69 41.52
N ASP A 13 -80.97 -46.25 42.14
CA ASP A 13 -79.89 -45.63 41.39
C ASP A 13 -79.19 -46.69 40.53
N GLU A 14 -78.97 -46.40 39.25
CA GLU A 14 -78.24 -47.28 38.35
C GLU A 14 -76.77 -47.44 38.79
N ALA A 15 -76.12 -46.36 39.26
CA ALA A 15 -74.81 -46.36 39.88
C ALA A 15 -74.51 -45.04 40.59
N PHE A 16 -73.69 -45.07 41.64
CA PHE A 16 -73.15 -43.90 42.31
C PHE A 16 -71.64 -43.87 42.19
N GLN A 17 -71.06 -42.67 42.13
CA GLN A 17 -69.63 -42.44 41.95
C GLN A 17 -68.93 -42.27 43.30
N VAL A 18 -67.76 -42.89 43.41
CA VAL A 18 -66.80 -42.71 44.50
C VAL A 18 -65.51 -42.16 43.90
N ASP A 19 -64.99 -41.07 44.45
CA ASP A 19 -63.74 -40.45 44.01
C ASP A 19 -62.58 -40.79 44.96
N MET A 20 -61.46 -41.19 44.42
CA MET A 20 -60.19 -41.40 45.15
C MET A 20 -59.10 -40.52 44.60
N THR A 21 -58.39 -39.80 45.46
CA THR A 21 -57.21 -39.01 45.09
C THR A 21 -56.04 -39.57 45.83
N ILE A 22 -55.04 -39.98 45.07
CA ILE A 22 -53.79 -40.54 45.54
C ILE A 22 -52.71 -39.50 45.26
N VAL A 23 -52.01 -39.01 46.28
CA VAL A 23 -50.90 -38.00 46.16
C VAL A 23 -49.64 -38.61 46.73
N ALA A 24 -48.57 -38.62 45.96
CA ALA A 24 -47.26 -39.01 46.43
C ALA A 24 -46.59 -37.79 47.11
N GLN A 25 -46.37 -37.84 48.40
CA GLN A 25 -45.65 -36.74 49.14
C GLN A 25 -44.17 -36.82 48.98
N SER A 26 -43.61 -37.95 48.62
CA SER A 26 -42.22 -38.21 48.26
C SER A 26 -42.20 -39.24 47.13
N CYS A 27 -41.05 -39.48 46.53
CA CYS A 27 -40.92 -40.54 45.54
C CYS A 27 -41.34 -41.89 46.13
N ALA A 28 -42.21 -42.61 45.43
CA ALA A 28 -42.75 -43.91 45.87
C ALA A 28 -42.68 -44.91 44.71
N GLY A 29 -42.15 -46.09 44.96
CA GLY A 29 -42.13 -47.19 44.01
C GLY A 29 -43.29 -48.12 44.13
N ASN A 30 -43.72 -48.82 43.07
CA ASN A 30 -44.71 -49.85 43.04
C ASN A 30 -46.01 -49.46 43.73
N VAL A 31 -46.53 -48.26 43.52
CA VAL A 31 -47.74 -47.77 44.16
C VAL A 31 -48.91 -48.60 43.69
N VAL A 32 -49.59 -49.23 44.63
CA VAL A 32 -50.76 -50.08 44.39
C VAL A 32 -51.94 -49.67 45.31
N VAL A 33 -53.03 -49.33 44.70
CA VAL A 33 -54.30 -49.08 45.41
C VAL A 33 -55.23 -50.35 45.37
N ARG A 34 -55.73 -50.71 46.51
CA ARG A 34 -56.70 -51.81 46.61
C ARG A 34 -57.97 -51.32 47.30
N ASP A 35 -59.11 -51.63 46.73
CA ASP A 35 -60.39 -51.28 47.24
C ASP A 35 -61.27 -52.56 47.29
N ARG A 36 -61.80 -52.86 48.45
CA ARG A 36 -62.68 -54.05 48.61
C ARG A 36 -64.12 -53.61 48.53
N VAL A 37 -64.83 -54.18 47.56
CA VAL A 37 -66.26 -53.96 47.39
C VAL A 37 -67.02 -54.56 48.55
N PRO A 38 -67.65 -53.76 49.40
CA PRO A 38 -68.41 -54.32 50.56
C PRO A 38 -69.75 -55.00 50.12
N ALA A 39 -70.24 -55.87 50.96
CA ALA A 39 -71.51 -56.48 50.71
C ALA A 39 -72.67 -55.46 50.63
N GLY A 40 -73.62 -55.63 49.72
CA GLY A 40 -74.72 -54.71 49.47
C GLY A 40 -74.55 -53.72 48.35
N ILE A 41 -73.35 -53.71 47.70
CA ILE A 41 -73.08 -53.00 46.44
C ILE A 41 -72.35 -53.92 45.50
N SER A 42 -72.42 -53.62 44.17
CA SER A 42 -71.65 -54.29 43.14
C SER A 42 -70.81 -53.25 42.35
N TYR A 43 -69.63 -53.67 41.88
CA TYR A 43 -68.76 -52.86 41.03
C TYR A 43 -69.35 -52.75 39.61
N VAL A 44 -69.40 -51.56 39.06
CA VAL A 44 -69.88 -51.31 37.70
C VAL A 44 -68.69 -51.03 36.75
N ARG A 45 -67.91 -50.04 37.08
CA ARG A 45 -66.73 -49.61 36.30
C ARG A 45 -65.84 -48.69 37.11
N SER A 46 -64.61 -48.46 36.62
CA SER A 46 -63.71 -47.44 37.16
C SER A 46 -62.90 -46.75 36.08
N GLN A 47 -62.35 -45.60 36.44
CA GLN A 47 -61.39 -44.81 35.56
C GLN A 47 -60.29 -44.26 36.47
N PRO A 48 -59.02 -44.67 36.29
CA PRO A 48 -58.60 -45.74 35.37
C PRO A 48 -59.26 -47.07 35.71
N GLU A 49 -59.20 -48.00 34.76
CA GLU A 49 -59.81 -49.32 34.93
C GLU A 49 -59.09 -50.14 36.02
N ALA A 50 -59.78 -50.73 36.89
CA ALA A 50 -59.24 -51.58 37.93
C ALA A 50 -59.17 -53.07 37.48
N THR A 51 -58.16 -53.77 37.94
CA THR A 51 -58.15 -55.21 37.88
C THR A 51 -59.11 -55.71 38.95
N VAL A 52 -60.09 -56.49 38.53
CA VAL A 52 -61.16 -57.09 39.45
C VAL A 52 -60.77 -58.51 39.75
N ASP A 53 -60.69 -58.85 41.03
CA ASP A 53 -60.49 -60.21 41.51
C ASP A 53 -61.48 -60.47 42.66
N GLY A 54 -62.57 -61.13 42.35
CA GLY A 54 -63.68 -61.30 43.26
C GLY A 54 -64.29 -59.98 43.73
N ASP A 55 -64.22 -59.70 45.02
CA ASP A 55 -64.63 -58.43 45.60
C ASP A 55 -63.53 -57.36 45.69
N GLN A 56 -62.35 -57.69 45.19
CA GLN A 56 -61.17 -56.74 45.26
C GLN A 56 -60.92 -56.05 43.94
N LEU A 57 -60.88 -54.72 43.99
CA LEU A 57 -60.43 -53.84 42.92
C LEU A 57 -59.00 -53.45 43.19
N THR A 58 -58.14 -53.53 42.15
CA THR A 58 -56.71 -53.19 42.24
C THR A 58 -56.31 -52.28 41.14
N TRP A 59 -55.66 -51.17 41.50
CA TRP A 59 -54.94 -50.23 40.54
C TRP A 59 -53.46 -50.30 40.80
N LYS A 60 -52.68 -50.72 39.80
CA LYS A 60 -51.26 -50.68 39.84
C LYS A 60 -50.84 -49.38 39.19
N LEU A 61 -50.44 -48.38 39.99
CA LEU A 61 -50.06 -47.01 39.51
C LEU A 61 -48.59 -46.91 39.12
N GLY A 62 -47.78 -47.93 39.44
CA GLY A 62 -46.36 -47.91 39.16
C GLY A 62 -45.59 -46.96 40.10
N ASP A 63 -44.49 -46.42 39.59
CA ASP A 63 -43.70 -45.45 40.33
C ASP A 63 -44.35 -44.06 40.26
N MET A 64 -44.35 -43.34 41.33
CA MET A 64 -44.87 -41.98 41.45
C MET A 64 -43.76 -41.03 41.98
N ASP A 65 -43.58 -39.92 41.30
CA ASP A 65 -42.68 -38.85 41.75
C ASP A 65 -43.30 -37.97 42.84
N ALA A 66 -42.48 -37.26 43.61
CA ALA A 66 -42.97 -36.36 44.64
C ALA A 66 -43.90 -35.28 44.03
N GLY A 67 -45.08 -35.11 44.65
CA GLY A 67 -46.13 -34.21 44.20
C GLY A 67 -47.06 -34.79 43.13
N GLN A 68 -46.75 -35.92 42.53
CA GLN A 68 -47.60 -36.55 41.53
C GLN A 68 -48.96 -36.99 42.15
N THR A 69 -50.03 -36.71 41.39
CA THR A 69 -51.42 -37.00 41.83
C THR A 69 -52.12 -37.87 40.81
N VAL A 70 -52.75 -38.91 41.25
CA VAL A 70 -53.61 -39.75 40.43
C VAL A 70 -55.04 -39.73 41.02
N ASN A 71 -56.01 -39.44 40.16
CA ASN A 71 -57.41 -39.46 40.48
C ASN A 71 -58.07 -40.72 39.92
N ALA A 72 -58.75 -41.48 40.74
CA ALA A 72 -59.50 -42.62 40.32
C ALA A 72 -61.02 -42.45 40.67
N LYS A 73 -61.86 -42.77 39.74
CA LYS A 73 -63.31 -42.75 39.90
C LYS A 73 -63.83 -44.17 39.81
N VAL A 74 -64.70 -44.55 40.73
CA VAL A 74 -65.29 -45.87 40.78
C VAL A 74 -66.80 -45.72 40.85
N TRP A 75 -67.50 -46.49 40.07
CA TRP A 75 -68.98 -46.54 40.08
C TRP A 75 -69.43 -47.86 40.64
N PHE A 76 -70.33 -47.77 41.65
CA PHE A 76 -70.93 -48.90 42.31
C PHE A 76 -72.44 -48.83 42.15
N LYS A 77 -73.12 -50.01 42.05
CA LYS A 77 -74.57 -50.13 42.05
C LYS A 77 -75.03 -50.58 43.42
N PRO A 78 -76.03 -49.92 44.05
CA PRO A 78 -76.63 -50.41 45.30
C PRO A 78 -77.42 -51.69 45.06
N GLU A 79 -77.24 -52.72 45.90
CA GLU A 79 -77.92 -54.03 45.80
C GLU A 79 -78.76 -54.33 47.00
N LYS A 80 -78.50 -53.69 48.16
CA LYS A 80 -79.24 -53.97 49.41
C LYS A 80 -79.31 -52.73 50.30
N GLU A 81 -80.42 -52.49 50.97
CA GLU A 81 -80.55 -51.42 51.95
C GLU A 81 -79.65 -51.66 53.17
N GLY A 82 -79.00 -50.57 53.63
CA GLY A 82 -78.18 -50.60 54.82
C GLY A 82 -77.03 -49.61 54.75
N LYS A 83 -76.30 -49.47 55.85
CA LYS A 83 -75.09 -48.60 55.90
C LYS A 83 -73.92 -49.35 55.30
N ILE A 84 -73.27 -48.71 54.31
CA ILE A 84 -72.07 -49.22 53.61
C ILE A 84 -70.87 -48.48 54.07
N VAL A 85 -69.82 -49.22 54.41
CA VAL A 85 -68.44 -48.67 54.63
C VAL A 85 -67.54 -49.30 53.61
N ASN A 86 -66.96 -48.45 52.73
CA ASN A 86 -66.02 -48.87 51.71
C ASN A 86 -64.64 -48.26 52.01
N CYS A 87 -63.67 -49.13 52.24
CA CYS A 87 -62.29 -48.73 52.57
C CYS A 87 -61.32 -49.15 51.47
N ALA A 88 -60.51 -48.22 51.06
CA ALA A 88 -59.37 -48.48 50.14
C ALA A 88 -58.05 -48.37 50.90
N THR A 89 -57.09 -49.17 50.48
CA THR A 89 -55.68 -49.09 50.95
C THR A 89 -54.73 -48.72 49.85
N VAL A 90 -53.66 -48.02 50.17
CA VAL A 90 -52.53 -47.75 49.25
C VAL A 90 -51.26 -48.33 49.88
N SER A 91 -50.54 -49.07 49.11
CA SER A 91 -49.17 -49.54 49.43
C SER A 91 -48.19 -49.02 48.44
N ALA A 92 -47.00 -48.75 48.91
CA ALA A 92 -45.87 -48.29 48.07
C ALA A 92 -44.53 -48.72 48.68
N ASP A 93 -43.54 -48.93 47.86
CA ASP A 93 -42.17 -49.16 48.31
C ASP A 93 -41.50 -47.83 48.67
N PRO A 94 -40.72 -47.75 49.76
CA PRO A 94 -39.91 -46.56 50.07
C PRO A 94 -38.93 -46.27 48.95
N ARG A 95 -38.88 -45.00 48.50
CA ARG A 95 -37.97 -44.57 47.43
C ARG A 95 -37.40 -43.23 47.78
N THR A 96 -36.04 -43.07 47.54
CA THR A 96 -35.33 -41.79 47.65
C THR A 96 -34.81 -41.41 46.28
N CYS A 97 -35.07 -40.18 45.85
CA CYS A 97 -34.66 -39.66 44.58
C CYS A 97 -33.69 -38.47 44.80
N GLY A 98 -32.63 -38.39 43.99
CA GLY A 98 -31.71 -37.24 43.93
C GLY A 98 -31.61 -36.75 42.49
N GLU A 99 -31.51 -35.45 42.30
CA GLU A 99 -31.29 -34.84 40.99
C GLU A 99 -29.83 -34.34 40.87
N THR A 100 -29.24 -34.60 39.74
CA THR A 100 -27.88 -34.05 39.39
C THR A 100 -27.95 -33.53 37.98
N LEU A 101 -27.60 -32.23 37.79
CA LEU A 101 -27.49 -31.62 36.50
C LEU A 101 -26.08 -31.88 35.92
N ILE A 102 -26.03 -32.59 34.82
CA ILE A 102 -24.76 -32.85 34.09
C ILE A 102 -24.62 -31.78 33.03
N LEU A 103 -23.53 -30.98 33.13
CA LEU A 103 -23.21 -29.89 32.23
C LEU A 103 -22.05 -30.29 31.33
N HIS A 104 -22.06 -29.78 30.08
CA HIS A 104 -21.02 -29.99 29.12
C HIS A 104 -20.22 -28.66 28.91
N PRO A 105 -18.93 -28.59 29.31
CA PRO A 105 -18.09 -27.46 28.98
C PRO A 105 -17.64 -27.55 27.53
N ASP A 106 -17.77 -26.47 26.78
CA ASP A 106 -17.27 -26.35 25.41
C ASP A 106 -16.94 -24.90 25.10
N ILE A 107 -15.92 -24.67 24.24
CA ILE A 107 -15.44 -23.34 23.87
C ILE A 107 -15.12 -23.27 22.39
N GLN A 108 -15.50 -22.19 21.76
CA GLN A 108 -15.21 -21.88 20.37
C GLN A 108 -14.37 -20.59 20.29
N LEU A 109 -13.44 -20.58 19.35
CA LEU A 109 -12.66 -19.40 18.97
C LEU A 109 -12.81 -19.19 17.47
N THR A 110 -13.08 -17.94 17.08
CA THR A 110 -12.97 -17.53 15.68
C THR A 110 -11.97 -16.38 15.59
N LYS A 111 -11.25 -16.31 14.48
CA LYS A 111 -10.25 -15.29 14.19
C LYS A 111 -10.46 -14.75 12.78
N THR A 112 -10.45 -13.42 12.65
CA THR A 112 -10.60 -12.76 11.36
C THR A 112 -9.53 -11.71 11.19
N GLU A 113 -8.96 -11.65 9.99
CA GLU A 113 -7.97 -10.69 9.53
C GLU A 113 -8.32 -10.32 8.07
N PRO A 114 -7.96 -9.12 7.56
CA PRO A 114 -8.10 -8.81 6.15
C PRO A 114 -7.21 -9.75 5.32
N ALA A 115 -7.69 -10.15 4.14
CA ALA A 115 -6.95 -11.03 3.24
C ALA A 115 -5.68 -10.37 2.71
N ASP A 116 -5.75 -9.06 2.41
CA ASP A 116 -4.68 -8.26 1.81
C ASP A 116 -4.58 -6.91 2.51
N VAL A 117 -3.35 -6.46 2.79
CA VAL A 117 -3.04 -5.15 3.37
C VAL A 117 -1.77 -4.58 2.77
N SER A 118 -1.61 -3.26 2.81
CA SER A 118 -0.32 -2.62 2.51
C SER A 118 0.60 -2.69 3.73
N ILE A 119 1.92 -2.73 3.50
CA ILE A 119 2.94 -2.78 4.57
C ILE A 119 2.86 -1.60 5.56
N CYS A 120 2.31 -0.46 5.15
CA CYS A 120 2.12 0.70 6.02
C CYS A 120 0.83 0.68 6.81
N ASP A 121 -0.12 -0.17 6.43
CA ASP A 121 -1.41 -0.23 7.08
C ASP A 121 -1.38 -1.21 8.25
N PRO A 122 -2.12 -0.95 9.31
CA PRO A 122 -2.27 -1.93 10.37
C PRO A 122 -3.05 -3.15 9.85
N VAL A 123 -2.73 -4.33 10.38
CA VAL A 123 -3.50 -5.55 10.21
C VAL A 123 -4.48 -5.64 11.39
N PRO A 124 -5.76 -5.28 11.21
CA PRO A 124 -6.75 -5.42 12.27
C PRO A 124 -7.09 -6.89 12.49
N VAL A 125 -6.95 -7.36 13.72
CA VAL A 125 -7.25 -8.72 14.14
C VAL A 125 -8.45 -8.70 15.08
N THR A 126 -9.45 -9.51 14.76
CA THR A 126 -10.61 -9.73 15.64
C THR A 126 -10.67 -11.19 16.06
N LEU A 127 -10.74 -11.42 17.37
CA LEU A 127 -10.94 -12.71 17.99
C LEU A 127 -12.32 -12.75 18.67
N MET A 128 -13.13 -13.75 18.37
CA MET A 128 -14.41 -13.98 19.04
C MET A 128 -14.34 -15.29 19.84
N VAL A 129 -14.43 -15.18 21.14
CA VAL A 129 -14.50 -16.32 22.07
C VAL A 129 -15.95 -16.55 22.45
N LYS A 130 -16.44 -17.79 22.33
CA LYS A 130 -17.80 -18.17 22.70
C LYS A 130 -17.79 -19.43 23.57
N ASN A 131 -18.48 -19.39 24.70
CA ASN A 131 -18.80 -20.56 25.44
C ASN A 131 -20.01 -21.26 24.75
N SER A 132 -19.73 -22.33 24.01
CA SER A 132 -20.75 -23.12 23.30
C SER A 132 -21.35 -24.24 24.15
N GLY A 133 -20.81 -24.44 25.36
CA GLY A 133 -21.30 -25.42 26.31
C GLY A 133 -22.43 -24.91 27.20
N SER A 134 -22.94 -25.83 28.03
CA SER A 134 -23.95 -25.56 29.04
C SER A 134 -23.37 -25.20 30.41
N SER A 135 -22.06 -25.39 30.62
CA SER A 135 -21.40 -25.05 31.88
C SER A 135 -20.72 -23.68 31.82
N LYS A 136 -20.65 -23.00 32.97
CA LYS A 136 -19.87 -21.78 33.14
C LYS A 136 -18.36 -22.09 32.97
N LEU A 137 -17.65 -21.29 32.19
CA LEU A 137 -16.20 -21.37 32.04
C LEU A 137 -15.51 -20.27 32.87
N THR A 138 -14.45 -20.64 33.58
CA THR A 138 -13.68 -19.73 34.43
C THR A 138 -12.22 -19.63 33.94
N ASN A 139 -11.53 -18.50 34.25
CA ASN A 139 -10.16 -18.23 33.88
C ASN A 139 -9.90 -18.43 32.38
N VAL A 140 -10.85 -18.00 31.56
CA VAL A 140 -10.74 -18.10 30.09
C VAL A 140 -9.65 -17.13 29.63
N LYS A 141 -8.64 -17.67 28.94
CA LYS A 141 -7.51 -16.90 28.39
C LYS A 141 -7.33 -17.21 26.91
N VAL A 142 -7.03 -16.17 26.14
CA VAL A 142 -6.65 -16.30 24.75
C VAL A 142 -5.18 -15.93 24.62
N SER A 143 -4.40 -16.77 23.98
CA SER A 143 -3.02 -16.51 23.58
C SER A 143 -2.94 -16.43 22.05
N ASP A 144 -2.27 -15.39 21.55
CA ASP A 144 -2.03 -15.18 20.12
C ASP A 144 -0.53 -14.99 19.91
N SER A 145 0.10 -15.90 19.16
CA SER A 145 1.52 -15.85 18.84
C SER A 145 1.69 -15.41 17.40
N LEU A 146 1.88 -14.10 17.20
CA LEU A 146 2.08 -13.50 15.91
C LEU A 146 3.29 -14.13 15.19
N PRO A 147 3.17 -14.47 13.89
CA PRO A 147 4.28 -15.00 13.10
C PRO A 147 5.42 -13.97 12.98
N GLU A 148 6.60 -14.45 12.61
CA GLU A 148 7.76 -13.57 12.39
C GLU A 148 7.48 -12.55 11.28
N GLY A 149 7.68 -11.28 11.59
CA GLY A 149 7.37 -10.15 10.71
C GLY A 149 6.10 -9.41 11.08
N LEU A 150 5.26 -9.94 11.99
CA LEU A 150 4.12 -9.23 12.57
C LEU A 150 4.38 -8.93 14.06
N MET A 151 3.98 -7.75 14.50
CA MET A 151 4.04 -7.31 15.89
C MET A 151 2.81 -6.47 16.24
N SER A 152 2.38 -6.54 17.50
CA SER A 152 1.40 -5.61 18.07
C SER A 152 2.04 -4.94 19.29
N ASP A 153 2.12 -3.61 19.29
CA ASP A 153 2.79 -2.81 20.33
C ASP A 153 4.19 -3.32 20.70
N GLY A 154 4.97 -3.74 19.68
CA GLY A 154 6.32 -4.28 19.86
C GLY A 154 6.38 -5.70 20.41
N ARG A 155 5.27 -6.41 20.55
CA ARG A 155 5.18 -7.77 21.08
C ARG A 155 4.68 -8.74 20.01
N ARG A 156 5.19 -9.97 20.08
CA ARG A 156 4.72 -11.08 19.23
C ARG A 156 3.78 -12.02 19.97
N ASN A 157 3.94 -12.16 21.29
CA ASN A 157 3.11 -13.03 22.13
C ASN A 157 2.12 -12.17 22.90
N LEU A 158 0.85 -12.32 22.58
CA LEU A 158 -0.24 -11.57 23.19
C LEU A 158 -1.05 -12.54 24.08
N VAL A 159 -1.44 -12.08 25.26
CA VAL A 159 -2.31 -12.84 26.17
C VAL A 159 -3.44 -11.92 26.60
N PHE A 160 -4.66 -12.37 26.40
CA PHE A 160 -5.89 -11.66 26.77
C PHE A 160 -6.59 -12.43 27.86
N ASP A 161 -6.87 -11.78 28.98
CA ASP A 161 -7.70 -12.32 30.05
C ASP A 161 -9.18 -12.04 29.72
N VAL A 162 -9.89 -13.08 29.36
CA VAL A 162 -11.34 -13.03 29.08
C VAL A 162 -12.13 -13.10 30.37
N GLY A 163 -11.60 -13.80 31.37
CA GLY A 163 -12.22 -13.99 32.68
C GLY A 163 -13.22 -15.13 32.67
N THR A 164 -14.45 -14.86 33.05
CA THR A 164 -15.53 -15.84 33.15
C THR A 164 -16.52 -15.67 31.98
N LEU A 165 -16.96 -16.78 31.40
CA LEU A 165 -18.04 -16.83 30.39
C LEU A 165 -19.15 -17.74 30.84
N GLY A 166 -20.36 -17.20 30.97
CA GLY A 166 -21.61 -17.98 31.18
C GLY A 166 -21.92 -18.85 29.96
N ALA A 167 -22.86 -19.82 30.12
CA ALA A 167 -23.31 -20.64 29.00
C ALA A 167 -23.88 -19.77 27.86
N GLY A 168 -23.39 -19.97 26.63
CA GLY A 168 -23.81 -19.24 25.45
C GLY A 168 -23.15 -17.82 25.31
N GLU A 169 -22.44 -17.34 26.33
CA GLU A 169 -21.82 -16.02 26.34
C GLU A 169 -20.65 -15.94 25.35
N SER A 170 -20.47 -14.75 24.75
CA SER A 170 -19.38 -14.46 23.81
C SER A 170 -18.66 -13.16 24.19
N LYS A 171 -17.36 -13.10 23.90
CA LYS A 171 -16.53 -11.89 24.08
C LYS A 171 -15.67 -11.64 22.85
N GLU A 172 -15.70 -10.41 22.35
CA GLU A 172 -14.88 -9.95 21.24
C GLU A 172 -13.62 -9.28 21.78
N LEU A 173 -12.47 -9.60 21.16
CA LEU A 173 -11.17 -8.99 21.42
C LEU A 173 -10.63 -8.44 20.10
N LYS A 174 -10.09 -7.22 20.12
CA LYS A 174 -9.54 -6.55 18.94
C LYS A 174 -8.16 -6.01 19.24
N PHE A 175 -7.27 -6.13 18.28
CA PHE A 175 -5.96 -5.48 18.29
C PHE A 175 -5.48 -5.25 16.86
N ASN A 176 -4.48 -4.38 16.70
CA ASN A 176 -3.82 -4.15 15.43
C ASN A 176 -2.41 -4.71 15.47
N ALA A 177 -2.04 -5.45 14.42
CA ALA A 177 -0.65 -5.82 14.18
C ALA A 177 -0.05 -4.92 13.10
N THR A 178 1.26 -4.77 13.09
CA THR A 178 2.04 -4.08 12.07
C THR A 178 3.01 -5.07 11.45
N ALA A 179 3.20 -4.97 10.13
CA ALA A 179 4.14 -5.79 9.39
C ALA A 179 5.49 -5.08 9.23
N SER A 180 6.59 -5.81 9.36
CA SER A 180 7.95 -5.32 9.13
C SER A 180 8.52 -5.72 7.76
N ARG A 181 7.84 -6.59 7.02
CA ARG A 181 8.19 -7.05 5.68
C ARG A 181 6.95 -7.50 4.91
N PRO A 182 6.98 -7.48 3.58
CA PRO A 182 5.91 -8.05 2.76
C PRO A 182 5.90 -9.59 2.85
N GLY A 183 4.80 -10.19 2.42
CA GLY A 183 4.60 -11.62 2.31
C GLY A 183 3.34 -12.14 2.98
N LYS A 184 3.10 -13.45 2.88
CA LYS A 184 1.95 -14.11 3.49
C LYS A 184 2.24 -14.52 4.92
N PHE A 185 1.36 -14.13 5.82
CA PHE A 185 1.40 -14.45 7.25
C PHE A 185 0.20 -15.33 7.61
N VAL A 186 0.47 -16.41 8.33
CA VAL A 186 -0.57 -17.29 8.90
C VAL A 186 -0.47 -17.16 10.41
N ASN A 187 -1.54 -16.67 11.02
CA ASN A 187 -1.58 -16.35 12.44
C ASN A 187 -2.60 -17.23 13.16
N THR A 188 -2.18 -17.91 14.25
CA THR A 188 -2.98 -18.84 15.02
C THR A 188 -3.10 -18.37 16.45
N ALA A 189 -4.34 -18.28 16.93
CA ALA A 189 -4.66 -18.03 18.33
C ALA A 189 -5.21 -19.29 19.00
N GLU A 190 -5.01 -19.42 20.30
CA GLU A 190 -5.50 -20.49 21.14
C GLU A 190 -6.30 -19.93 22.32
N VAL A 191 -7.39 -20.58 22.69
CA VAL A 191 -8.15 -20.27 23.90
C VAL A 191 -8.14 -21.48 24.83
N SER A 192 -8.11 -21.22 26.14
CA SER A 192 -8.18 -22.26 27.20
C SER A 192 -8.98 -21.77 28.40
N SER A 193 -9.50 -22.70 29.19
CA SER A 193 -10.21 -22.44 30.47
C SER A 193 -9.80 -23.44 31.57
N ASP A 194 -10.16 -23.15 32.81
CA ASP A 194 -9.91 -24.06 33.93
C ASP A 194 -10.69 -25.41 33.80
N GLN A 195 -11.77 -25.43 33.03
CA GLN A 195 -12.54 -26.66 32.75
C GLN A 195 -11.79 -27.58 31.76
N GLY A 196 -10.59 -27.21 31.31
CA GLY A 196 -9.73 -28.00 30.42
C GLY A 196 -10.11 -27.96 28.95
N VAL A 197 -11.18 -27.22 28.57
CA VAL A 197 -11.54 -27.03 27.14
C VAL A 197 -10.63 -26.05 26.47
N LYS A 198 -10.29 -26.34 25.20
CA LYS A 198 -9.38 -25.56 24.36
C LYS A 198 -9.91 -25.49 22.93
N ALA A 199 -9.65 -24.39 22.26
CA ALA A 199 -9.91 -24.24 20.83
C ALA A 199 -8.79 -23.42 20.18
N LYS A 200 -8.64 -23.59 18.85
CA LYS A 200 -7.69 -22.82 18.02
C LYS A 200 -8.43 -22.20 16.86
N ALA A 201 -7.98 -21.03 16.44
CA ALA A 201 -8.44 -20.38 15.23
C ALA A 201 -7.25 -19.79 14.48
N THR A 202 -7.27 -19.91 13.17
CA THR A 202 -6.21 -19.45 12.27
C THR A 202 -6.80 -18.53 11.22
N ALA A 203 -6.13 -17.41 10.97
CA ALA A 203 -6.40 -16.51 9.85
C ALA A 203 -5.12 -16.24 9.07
N SER A 204 -5.24 -15.73 7.86
CA SER A 204 -4.08 -15.39 7.04
C SER A 204 -4.28 -14.05 6.36
N THR A 205 -3.21 -13.27 6.32
CA THR A 205 -3.14 -12.01 5.59
C THR A 205 -1.92 -11.99 4.68
N THR A 206 -2.05 -11.37 3.51
CA THR A 206 -0.92 -11.07 2.62
C THR A 206 -0.60 -9.59 2.74
N VAL A 207 0.64 -9.28 3.07
CA VAL A 207 1.15 -7.92 3.17
C VAL A 207 1.89 -7.59 1.88
N HIS A 208 1.46 -6.54 1.20
CA HIS A 208 2.01 -6.07 -0.07
C HIS A 208 2.86 -4.82 0.13
N GLU A 209 3.92 -4.67 -0.68
CA GLU A 209 4.83 -3.52 -0.64
C GLU A 209 5.05 -2.94 -2.03
N ALA A 210 5.09 -1.61 -2.14
CA ALA A 210 5.58 -0.92 -3.32
C ALA A 210 7.09 -0.68 -3.20
N VAL A 211 7.86 -1.10 -4.21
CA VAL A 211 9.32 -0.97 -4.25
C VAL A 211 9.70 -0.09 -5.44
N LEU A 212 9.91 1.21 -5.18
CA LEU A 212 10.31 2.16 -6.20
C LEU A 212 11.79 2.05 -6.51
N ALA A 213 12.11 2.24 -7.79
CA ALA A 213 13.45 2.51 -8.29
C ALA A 213 13.37 3.66 -9.28
N ILE A 214 14.45 4.46 -9.38
CA ILE A 214 14.58 5.52 -10.36
C ILE A 214 15.94 5.44 -11.05
N THR A 215 15.96 5.51 -12.36
CA THR A 215 17.16 5.57 -13.17
C THR A 215 17.19 6.87 -13.96
N CYS A 216 18.40 7.32 -14.32
CA CYS A 216 18.59 8.55 -15.07
C CYS A 216 19.36 8.28 -16.36
N LYS A 217 18.94 8.93 -17.44
CA LYS A 217 19.65 8.94 -18.73
C LYS A 217 19.76 10.38 -19.23
N ALA A 218 20.97 10.85 -19.43
CA ALA A 218 21.27 12.15 -20.02
C ALA A 218 22.27 11.99 -21.16
N ARG A 219 22.33 12.98 -22.04
CA ARG A 219 23.35 13.05 -23.07
C ARG A 219 24.67 13.38 -22.39
N GLU A 220 25.74 12.64 -22.72
CA GLU A 220 27.06 12.86 -22.12
C GLU A 220 27.61 14.26 -22.43
N GLU A 221 27.45 14.72 -23.69
CA GLU A 221 27.96 16.01 -24.12
C GLU A 221 26.96 16.75 -25.02
N GLN A 222 26.90 18.10 -24.87
CA GLN A 222 26.08 18.97 -25.70
C GLN A 222 26.78 20.31 -25.92
N TYR A 223 26.48 20.92 -27.05
CA TYR A 223 26.99 22.27 -27.34
C TYR A 223 26.21 23.34 -26.58
N LEU A 224 26.93 24.33 -26.08
CA LEU A 224 26.37 25.48 -25.38
C LEU A 224 25.32 26.19 -26.25
N GLY A 225 24.16 26.52 -25.62
CA GLY A 225 23.02 27.13 -26.27
C GLY A 225 22.12 26.15 -27.05
N ARG A 226 22.49 24.87 -27.16
CA ARG A 226 21.64 23.85 -27.76
C ARG A 226 20.83 23.15 -26.68
N PRO A 227 19.53 22.83 -26.95
CA PRO A 227 18.71 22.09 -26.01
C PRO A 227 19.19 20.65 -25.86
N PHE A 228 19.03 20.09 -24.65
CA PHE A 228 19.27 18.69 -24.34
C PHE A 228 18.24 18.15 -23.39
N GLN A 229 17.99 16.85 -23.45
CA GLN A 229 17.04 16.17 -22.60
C GLN A 229 17.75 15.38 -21.51
N VAL A 230 17.12 15.37 -20.33
CA VAL A 230 17.42 14.48 -19.21
C VAL A 230 16.18 13.68 -18.92
N CYS A 231 16.28 12.36 -18.97
CA CYS A 231 15.18 11.46 -18.80
C CYS A 231 15.37 10.59 -17.56
N PHE A 232 14.28 10.33 -16.86
CA PHE A 232 14.21 9.46 -15.71
C PHE A 232 13.18 8.36 -15.97
N THR A 233 13.52 7.13 -15.62
CA THR A 233 12.57 6.03 -15.59
C THR A 233 12.29 5.68 -14.15
N VAL A 234 11.05 5.85 -13.70
CA VAL A 234 10.56 5.41 -12.39
C VAL A 234 9.89 4.06 -12.57
N SER A 235 10.32 3.07 -11.84
CA SER A 235 9.75 1.72 -11.85
C SER A 235 9.33 1.28 -10.46
N ASN A 236 8.32 0.42 -10.38
CA ASN A 236 7.87 -0.22 -9.16
C ASN A 236 7.99 -1.74 -9.34
N SER A 237 8.97 -2.36 -8.70
CA SER A 237 9.17 -3.80 -8.71
C SER A 237 8.42 -4.56 -7.60
N GLY A 238 7.69 -3.82 -6.76
CA GLY A 238 6.85 -4.39 -5.72
C GLY A 238 5.54 -4.96 -6.24
N ASP A 239 4.82 -5.63 -5.37
CA ASP A 239 3.52 -6.26 -5.63
C ASP A 239 2.31 -5.37 -5.26
N ALA A 240 2.56 -4.21 -4.64
CA ALA A 240 1.58 -3.15 -4.43
C ALA A 240 1.80 -1.96 -5.38
N ALA A 241 0.75 -1.20 -5.67
CA ALA A 241 0.87 0.07 -6.37
C ALA A 241 1.46 1.15 -5.45
N ALA A 242 2.45 1.93 -5.94
CA ALA A 242 2.94 3.12 -5.26
C ALA A 242 2.00 4.29 -5.53
N THR A 243 1.08 4.57 -4.61
CA THR A 243 0.11 5.66 -4.72
C THR A 243 0.71 6.99 -4.29
N GLY A 244 0.18 8.12 -4.81
CA GLY A 244 0.71 9.45 -4.53
C GLY A 244 2.17 9.60 -4.96
N ALA A 245 2.59 8.88 -6.00
CA ALA A 245 3.95 8.88 -6.50
C ALA A 245 4.31 10.24 -7.11
N GLN A 246 5.43 10.79 -6.68
CA GLN A 246 5.94 12.08 -7.12
C GLN A 246 7.43 11.98 -7.41
N VAL A 247 7.88 12.75 -8.41
CA VAL A 247 9.30 12.94 -8.72
C VAL A 247 9.64 14.41 -8.63
N VAL A 248 10.75 14.71 -7.96
CA VAL A 248 11.25 16.07 -7.83
C VAL A 248 12.73 16.10 -8.26
N MET A 249 13.06 17.05 -9.11
CA MET A 249 14.41 17.28 -9.62
C MET A 249 14.76 18.77 -9.48
N PRO A 250 15.71 19.15 -8.63
CA PRO A 250 16.26 20.51 -8.60
C PRO A 250 16.86 20.91 -9.95
N ILE A 251 16.58 22.13 -10.39
CA ILE A 251 17.18 22.69 -11.60
C ILE A 251 18.61 23.13 -11.26
N PRO A 252 19.64 22.56 -11.92
CA PRO A 252 21.03 22.97 -11.68
C PRO A 252 21.27 24.44 -12.01
N SER A 253 22.13 25.10 -11.23
CA SER A 253 22.55 26.47 -11.52
C SER A 253 23.15 26.57 -12.91
N GLY A 254 22.74 27.59 -13.69
CA GLY A 254 23.15 27.77 -15.06
C GLY A 254 22.42 26.91 -16.10
N ALA A 255 21.48 26.06 -15.69
CA ALA A 255 20.55 25.39 -16.59
C ALA A 255 19.23 26.16 -16.64
N THR A 256 18.71 26.37 -17.84
CA THR A 256 17.37 26.94 -18.06
C THR A 256 16.40 25.86 -18.51
N PHE A 257 15.33 25.67 -17.77
CA PHE A 257 14.25 24.75 -18.12
C PHE A 257 13.47 25.24 -19.36
N ALA A 258 13.22 24.36 -20.30
CA ALA A 258 12.45 24.65 -21.51
C ALA A 258 11.08 23.94 -21.50
N SER A 259 11.04 22.63 -21.22
CA SER A 259 9.81 21.83 -21.21
C SER A 259 10.01 20.52 -20.48
N ALA A 260 8.91 19.84 -20.14
CA ALA A 260 8.92 18.47 -19.63
C ALA A 260 7.78 17.64 -20.21
N THR A 261 7.98 16.32 -20.28
CA THR A 261 6.96 15.34 -20.63
C THR A 261 6.14 14.93 -19.40
N ALA A 262 5.11 14.11 -19.58
CA ALA A 262 4.30 13.50 -18.51
C ALA A 262 3.77 14.49 -17.47
N GLY A 263 3.41 15.72 -17.88
CA GLY A 263 2.85 16.74 -17.00
C GLY A 263 3.83 17.40 -16.04
N GLY A 264 5.15 17.21 -16.24
CA GLY A 264 6.18 17.87 -15.44
C GLY A 264 6.14 19.38 -15.55
N ARG A 265 6.26 20.06 -14.41
CA ARG A 265 6.18 21.54 -14.33
C ARG A 265 7.18 22.10 -13.33
N VAL A 266 7.55 23.35 -13.54
CA VAL A 266 8.40 24.07 -12.59
C VAL A 266 7.61 24.41 -11.33
N SER A 267 8.19 24.08 -10.19
CA SER A 267 7.68 24.43 -8.85
C SER A 267 8.86 24.97 -8.02
N GLY A 268 8.92 26.27 -7.81
CA GLY A 268 10.08 26.94 -7.24
C GLY A 268 11.32 26.74 -8.10
N ASN A 269 12.40 26.21 -7.54
CA ASN A 269 13.64 25.86 -8.26
C ASN A 269 13.70 24.38 -8.69
N ASN A 270 12.58 23.70 -8.75
CA ASN A 270 12.51 22.28 -9.10
C ASN A 270 11.63 22.05 -10.32
N VAL A 271 11.89 20.97 -11.06
CA VAL A 271 10.90 20.35 -11.94
C VAL A 271 10.25 19.22 -11.14
N ALA A 272 8.91 19.23 -11.08
CA ALA A 272 8.14 18.25 -10.34
C ALA A 272 7.14 17.54 -11.26
N TRP A 273 6.99 16.24 -11.06
CA TRP A 273 6.00 15.38 -11.70
C TRP A 273 5.10 14.75 -10.63
N ASP A 274 3.81 14.80 -10.84
CA ASP A 274 2.83 14.04 -10.07
C ASP A 274 2.38 12.85 -10.92
N LEU A 275 2.78 11.65 -10.53
CA LEU A 275 2.49 10.42 -11.26
C LEU A 275 1.18 9.77 -10.81
N GLY A 276 0.58 10.27 -9.72
CA GLY A 276 -0.59 9.68 -9.09
C GLY A 276 -0.31 8.28 -8.57
N SER A 277 -0.17 7.29 -9.43
CA SER A 277 0.11 5.91 -9.04
C SER A 277 1.04 5.21 -10.03
N VAL A 278 2.05 4.51 -9.52
CA VAL A 278 2.88 3.58 -10.30
C VAL A 278 2.43 2.16 -9.96
N ALA A 279 1.80 1.48 -10.92
CA ALA A 279 1.27 0.13 -10.72
C ALA A 279 2.37 -0.87 -10.32
N ALA A 280 1.98 -1.97 -9.68
CA ALA A 280 2.88 -3.11 -9.43
C ALA A 280 3.51 -3.59 -10.74
N ASN A 281 4.83 -3.78 -10.74
CA ASN A 281 5.64 -4.13 -11.92
C ASN A 281 5.53 -3.12 -13.08
N GLY A 282 5.02 -1.91 -12.83
CA GLY A 282 4.89 -0.83 -13.80
C GLY A 282 6.12 0.08 -13.85
N SER A 283 6.21 0.88 -14.94
CA SER A 283 7.22 1.92 -15.09
C SER A 283 6.67 3.12 -15.85
N THR A 284 7.29 4.29 -15.65
CA THR A 284 6.93 5.54 -16.31
C THR A 284 8.20 6.31 -16.65
N ASP A 285 8.28 6.80 -17.89
CA ASP A 285 9.37 7.64 -18.35
C ASP A 285 9.01 9.12 -18.27
N LEU A 286 9.95 9.91 -17.76
CA LEU A 286 9.84 11.34 -17.51
C LEU A 286 11.05 12.02 -18.13
N CYS A 287 10.85 13.02 -18.98
CA CYS A 287 11.96 13.78 -19.54
C CYS A 287 11.76 15.27 -19.30
N ALA A 288 12.85 15.98 -19.05
CA ALA A 288 12.90 17.43 -19.04
C ALA A 288 13.96 17.92 -20.02
N THR A 289 13.65 19.02 -20.70
CA THR A 289 14.54 19.67 -21.68
C THR A 289 15.12 20.94 -21.07
N PHE A 290 16.41 21.08 -21.22
CA PHE A 290 17.19 22.21 -20.70
C PHE A 290 18.08 22.85 -21.79
N THR A 291 18.46 24.11 -21.55
CA THR A 291 19.57 24.76 -22.21
C THR A 291 20.59 25.24 -21.18
N ALA A 292 21.88 25.13 -21.47
CA ALA A 292 22.92 25.61 -20.59
C ALA A 292 23.33 27.05 -20.95
N THR A 293 23.60 27.88 -19.93
CA THR A 293 24.02 29.28 -20.10
C THR A 293 25.56 29.45 -20.10
N ALA A 294 26.29 28.43 -19.61
CA ALA A 294 27.76 28.40 -19.60
C ALA A 294 28.25 26.98 -19.90
N ALA A 295 29.49 26.88 -20.39
CA ALA A 295 30.17 25.59 -20.52
C ALA A 295 30.50 25.04 -19.13
N GLY A 296 30.32 23.71 -18.95
CA GLY A 296 30.54 23.07 -17.66
C GLY A 296 29.82 21.73 -17.53
N VAL A 297 29.89 21.13 -16.36
CA VAL A 297 29.18 19.88 -16.02
C VAL A 297 27.94 20.21 -15.24
N TYR A 298 26.79 19.78 -15.73
CA TYR A 298 25.50 19.94 -15.11
C TYR A 298 25.04 18.59 -14.53
N ARG A 299 24.80 18.57 -13.22
CA ARG A 299 24.34 17.38 -12.49
C ARG A 299 22.85 17.46 -12.24
N PHE A 300 22.13 16.44 -12.67
CA PHE A 300 20.68 16.33 -12.54
C PHE A 300 20.37 15.20 -11.54
N SER A 301 19.97 15.59 -10.35
CA SER A 301 19.60 14.66 -9.28
C SER A 301 18.08 14.66 -9.13
N ALA A 302 17.44 13.49 -9.21
CA ALA A 302 16.02 13.38 -9.00
C ALA A 302 15.72 12.39 -7.88
N SER A 303 14.69 12.67 -7.07
CA SER A 303 14.14 11.75 -6.11
C SER A 303 12.70 11.37 -6.48
N ALA A 304 12.36 10.09 -6.25
CA ALA A 304 11.00 9.56 -6.38
C ALA A 304 10.52 9.07 -5.03
N LYS A 305 9.29 9.43 -4.66
CA LYS A 305 8.62 8.98 -3.44
C LYS A 305 7.17 8.61 -3.74
N GLY A 306 6.60 7.74 -2.93
CA GLY A 306 5.19 7.35 -2.98
C GLY A 306 4.72 6.92 -1.61
N ALA A 307 3.41 6.82 -1.41
CA ALA A 307 2.86 6.26 -0.19
C ALA A 307 3.34 4.81 -0.05
N CYS A 308 3.77 4.45 1.16
CA CYS A 308 4.23 3.10 1.49
C CYS A 308 5.43 2.58 0.67
N ALA A 309 6.16 3.48 0.02
CA ALA A 309 7.38 3.17 -0.70
C ALA A 309 8.54 3.98 -0.14
N LYS A 310 9.70 3.36 -0.02
CA LYS A 310 10.93 4.07 0.37
C LYS A 310 11.30 5.08 -0.71
N GLU A 311 11.69 6.29 -0.30
CA GLU A 311 12.22 7.30 -1.23
C GLU A 311 13.53 6.82 -1.86
N VAL A 312 13.64 6.98 -3.17
CA VAL A 312 14.81 6.61 -3.97
C VAL A 312 15.29 7.81 -4.79
N SER A 313 16.58 7.84 -5.09
CA SER A 313 17.19 8.93 -5.86
C SER A 313 18.20 8.41 -6.87
N THR A 314 18.43 9.23 -7.89
CA THR A 314 19.43 8.98 -8.94
C THR A 314 20.07 10.28 -9.39
N THR A 315 21.24 10.20 -10.03
CA THR A 315 21.95 11.34 -10.57
C THR A 315 22.58 10.98 -11.90
N CYS A 316 22.50 11.90 -12.87
CA CYS A 316 23.26 11.83 -14.11
C CYS A 316 23.81 13.22 -14.48
N GLU A 317 24.68 13.26 -15.46
CA GLU A 317 25.42 14.45 -15.84
C GLU A 317 25.36 14.70 -17.34
N THR A 318 25.38 15.98 -17.73
CA THR A 318 25.62 16.42 -19.09
C THR A 318 26.76 17.45 -19.06
N ARG A 319 27.79 17.22 -19.85
CA ARG A 319 28.83 18.20 -20.08
C ARG A 319 28.44 19.12 -21.23
N THR A 320 28.45 20.42 -21.01
CA THR A 320 28.24 21.38 -22.08
C THR A 320 29.56 22.00 -22.49
N ILE A 321 29.80 22.06 -23.78
CA ILE A 321 31.00 22.60 -24.39
C ILE A 321 30.64 23.77 -25.29
N GLY A 322 31.44 24.80 -25.24
CA GLY A 322 31.41 25.89 -26.22
C GLY A 322 32.28 25.55 -27.41
N VAL A 323 32.02 26.18 -28.54
CA VAL A 323 32.88 26.14 -29.74
C VAL A 323 33.25 27.55 -30.14
N SER A 324 34.49 27.73 -30.54
CA SER A 324 34.90 28.95 -31.20
C SER A 324 34.52 28.94 -32.68
N ALA A 325 34.16 30.08 -33.23
CA ALA A 325 33.81 30.23 -34.64
C ALA A 325 34.27 31.62 -35.10
N LEU A 326 35.42 31.67 -35.74
CA LEU A 326 36.01 32.93 -36.14
C LEU A 326 35.62 33.30 -37.57
N LEU A 327 35.03 34.49 -37.75
CA LEU A 327 34.79 35.13 -39.03
C LEU A 327 35.96 36.05 -39.33
N LEU A 328 36.50 35.92 -40.55
CA LEU A 328 37.53 36.80 -41.08
C LEU A 328 36.93 37.69 -42.18
N GLU A 329 36.81 38.96 -41.93
CA GLU A 329 36.32 39.98 -42.85
C GLU A 329 37.51 40.80 -43.32
N LYS A 330 37.56 41.19 -44.60
CA LYS A 330 38.53 41.96 -45.20
C LYS A 330 37.93 42.93 -46.22
N ALA A 331 38.58 44.07 -46.39
CA ALA A 331 38.26 45.09 -47.43
C ALA A 331 39.46 45.95 -47.70
N ASP A 332 39.53 46.55 -48.86
CA ASP A 332 40.49 47.56 -49.21
C ASP A 332 39.82 48.84 -49.71
N ASN A 333 40.47 49.97 -49.47
CA ASN A 333 39.98 51.28 -49.92
C ASN A 333 41.13 52.29 -49.97
N PRO A 334 41.31 53.01 -51.09
CA PRO A 334 40.59 52.94 -52.36
C PRO A 334 40.97 51.72 -53.23
N ASP A 335 40.06 51.24 -54.03
CA ASP A 335 40.20 50.29 -55.13
C ASP A 335 39.38 50.81 -56.33
N PRO A 336 39.91 50.97 -57.50
CA PRO A 336 41.31 50.76 -57.93
C PRO A 336 42.26 51.88 -57.51
N ILE A 337 43.62 51.64 -57.61
CA ILE A 337 44.71 52.61 -57.38
C ILE A 337 45.66 52.67 -58.52
N GLN A 338 46.38 53.82 -58.70
CA GLN A 338 47.52 54.01 -59.67
C GLN A 338 48.83 53.48 -59.09
N VAL A 339 49.74 53.09 -59.97
CA VAL A 339 51.12 52.82 -59.53
C VAL A 339 51.67 54.02 -58.81
N GLY A 340 52.18 53.87 -57.58
CA GLY A 340 52.67 54.92 -56.71
C GLY A 340 51.67 55.36 -55.63
N GLU A 341 50.40 55.11 -55.78
CA GLU A 341 49.37 55.40 -54.78
C GLU A 341 49.25 54.28 -53.71
N THR A 342 48.52 54.56 -52.67
CA THR A 342 48.31 53.60 -51.56
C THR A 342 46.87 53.27 -51.38
N THR A 343 46.62 52.02 -50.97
CA THR A 343 45.36 51.59 -50.48
C THR A 343 45.49 51.07 -49.02
N THR A 344 44.42 51.09 -48.26
CA THR A 344 44.35 50.56 -46.86
C THR A 344 43.52 49.33 -46.82
N TYR A 345 44.16 48.20 -46.48
CA TYR A 345 43.47 46.98 -46.20
C TYR A 345 43.00 47.00 -44.73
N THR A 346 41.68 46.67 -44.47
CA THR A 346 41.13 46.42 -43.17
C THR A 346 40.93 44.95 -43.05
N VAL A 347 41.35 44.34 -41.92
CA VAL A 347 41.11 42.98 -41.62
C VAL A 347 40.48 42.91 -40.22
N LYS A 348 39.29 42.35 -40.14
CA LYS A 348 38.50 42.19 -38.86
C LYS A 348 38.29 40.74 -38.60
N VAL A 349 38.56 40.30 -37.37
CA VAL A 349 38.27 38.95 -36.89
C VAL A 349 37.23 39.03 -35.78
N THR A 350 36.13 38.36 -35.97
CA THR A 350 35.01 38.31 -35.01
C THR A 350 34.80 36.88 -34.53
N ASN A 351 34.74 36.64 -33.21
CA ASN A 351 34.34 35.35 -32.67
C ASN A 351 32.82 35.28 -32.62
N GLN A 352 32.22 34.57 -33.56
CA GLN A 352 30.79 34.31 -33.65
C GLN A 352 30.36 33.04 -32.83
N GLY A 353 31.36 32.38 -32.22
CA GLY A 353 31.14 31.15 -31.44
C GLY A 353 30.59 31.39 -30.06
N THR A 354 30.60 30.34 -29.26
CA THR A 354 30.12 30.30 -27.88
C THR A 354 31.23 30.02 -26.85
N ALA A 355 32.46 29.79 -27.30
CA ALA A 355 33.67 29.69 -26.47
C ALA A 355 34.67 30.75 -26.85
N ASP A 356 35.56 31.07 -25.91
CA ASP A 356 36.77 31.84 -26.19
C ASP A 356 37.62 31.11 -27.22
N ASP A 357 38.31 31.89 -28.06
CA ASP A 357 39.44 31.40 -28.85
C ASP A 357 40.72 32.06 -28.36
N THR A 358 41.83 31.36 -28.43
CA THR A 358 43.11 31.83 -27.96
C THR A 358 44.16 31.79 -29.07
N ASN A 359 45.20 32.63 -28.90
CA ASN A 359 46.28 32.70 -29.84
C ASN A 359 45.86 33.01 -31.29
N VAL A 360 44.84 33.88 -31.46
CA VAL A 360 44.31 34.23 -32.77
C VAL A 360 45.33 35.06 -33.51
N LYS A 361 45.93 34.49 -34.55
CA LYS A 361 47.02 35.07 -35.32
C LYS A 361 46.60 35.38 -36.76
N VAL A 362 46.95 36.54 -37.25
CA VAL A 362 46.75 36.96 -38.64
C VAL A 362 48.05 37.20 -39.30
N VAL A 363 48.23 36.63 -40.49
CA VAL A 363 49.38 36.88 -41.39
C VAL A 363 48.80 37.28 -42.73
N VAL A 364 49.34 38.32 -43.33
CA VAL A 364 48.93 38.86 -44.65
C VAL A 364 50.07 38.79 -45.64
N GLN A 365 49.80 38.18 -46.78
CA GLN A 365 50.83 38.05 -47.88
C GLN A 365 50.39 38.86 -49.07
N PHE A 366 51.33 39.70 -49.54
CA PHE A 366 51.13 40.60 -50.67
C PHE A 366 51.77 40.03 -51.92
N PRO A 367 51.09 40.12 -53.07
CA PRO A 367 51.72 39.79 -54.37
C PRO A 367 52.68 40.81 -54.83
N GLU A 368 53.30 40.59 -56.02
CA GLU A 368 54.33 41.44 -56.57
C GLU A 368 53.87 42.87 -56.82
N GLU A 369 52.61 43.06 -57.17
CA GLU A 369 52.01 44.34 -57.56
C GLU A 369 51.88 45.32 -56.40
N LEU A 370 51.87 44.82 -55.16
CA LEU A 370 51.66 45.59 -53.93
C LEU A 370 52.86 45.44 -52.97
N THR A 371 53.22 46.51 -52.28
CA THR A 371 54.23 46.48 -51.21
C THR A 371 53.61 47.05 -49.92
N PRO A 372 53.52 46.28 -48.83
CA PRO A 372 53.07 46.83 -47.57
C PRO A 372 54.03 47.88 -47.03
N VAL A 373 53.48 48.99 -46.54
CA VAL A 373 54.23 50.17 -46.08
C VAL A 373 54.20 50.30 -44.56
N SER A 374 53.03 50.08 -43.98
CA SER A 374 52.84 50.14 -42.53
C SER A 374 51.67 49.26 -42.10
N ALA A 375 51.62 48.86 -40.82
CA ALA A 375 50.57 48.09 -40.23
C ALA A 375 50.26 48.65 -38.83
N SER A 376 48.94 48.57 -38.44
CA SER A 376 48.46 48.97 -37.14
C SER A 376 48.80 47.94 -36.04
N ASN A 377 48.60 48.33 -34.80
CA ASN A 377 48.57 47.41 -33.65
C ASN A 377 49.75 46.44 -33.52
N GLY A 378 50.98 46.96 -33.83
CA GLY A 378 52.23 46.21 -33.72
C GLY A 378 52.45 45.16 -34.83
N GLY A 379 51.76 45.29 -35.96
CA GLY A 379 52.02 44.47 -37.15
C GLY A 379 53.41 44.68 -37.67
N VAL A 380 54.17 43.61 -37.91
CA VAL A 380 55.54 43.63 -38.42
C VAL A 380 55.51 43.36 -39.89
N VAL A 381 56.07 44.33 -40.67
CA VAL A 381 56.27 44.23 -42.13
C VAL A 381 57.63 43.59 -42.41
N SER A 382 57.63 42.46 -43.12
CA SER A 382 58.85 41.77 -43.57
C SER A 382 58.67 41.35 -45.02
N GLY A 383 59.28 42.15 -45.93
CA GLY A 383 59.18 42.00 -47.39
C GLY A 383 57.71 42.13 -47.84
N LYS A 384 57.16 41.08 -48.40
CA LYS A 384 55.75 41.00 -48.86
C LYS A 384 54.77 40.41 -47.79
N THR A 385 55.22 40.23 -46.56
CA THR A 385 54.42 39.62 -45.49
C THR A 385 54.28 40.61 -44.34
N VAL A 386 53.02 40.67 -43.80
CA VAL A 386 52.71 41.37 -42.56
C VAL A 386 52.25 40.34 -41.54
N THR A 387 52.89 40.32 -40.37
CA THR A 387 52.54 39.43 -39.29
C THR A 387 52.10 40.26 -38.11
N PHE A 388 50.88 40.01 -37.63
CA PHE A 388 50.34 40.64 -36.41
C PHE A 388 50.65 39.82 -35.15
N PRO A 389 50.88 40.48 -34.02
CA PRO A 389 50.94 39.78 -32.74
C PRO A 389 49.70 38.96 -32.52
N ALA A 390 49.85 37.75 -31.95
CA ALA A 390 48.69 36.89 -31.62
C ALA A 390 47.77 37.56 -30.57
N PHE A 391 46.47 37.61 -30.85
CA PHE A 391 45.47 38.06 -29.89
C PHE A 391 45.25 36.95 -28.86
N SER A 392 45.60 37.17 -27.59
CA SER A 392 45.75 36.14 -26.58
C SER A 392 44.45 35.46 -26.27
N ARG A 393 43.32 36.19 -26.27
CA ARG A 393 41.98 35.68 -25.98
C ARG A 393 40.93 36.51 -26.71
N LEU A 394 40.11 35.87 -27.51
CA LEU A 394 38.97 36.49 -28.21
C LEU A 394 37.66 35.84 -27.69
N ALA A 395 36.97 36.56 -26.82
CA ALA A 395 35.72 36.07 -26.22
C ALA A 395 34.60 36.00 -27.26
N PRO A 396 33.54 35.24 -27.00
CA PRO A 396 32.33 35.24 -27.83
C PRO A 396 31.80 36.64 -28.08
N ARG A 397 31.50 36.92 -29.38
CA ARG A 397 31.00 38.21 -29.88
C ARG A 397 32.02 39.36 -29.82
N GLN A 398 33.24 39.11 -29.36
CA GLN A 398 34.32 40.06 -29.42
C GLN A 398 34.94 40.08 -30.83
N ALA A 399 35.41 41.25 -31.26
CA ALA A 399 36.14 41.44 -32.50
C ALA A 399 37.36 42.27 -32.26
N PHE A 400 38.40 42.11 -33.10
CA PHE A 400 39.48 43.00 -33.25
C PHE A 400 39.69 43.35 -34.75
N GLU A 401 40.34 44.50 -35.03
CA GLU A 401 40.54 45.00 -36.37
C GLU A 401 41.99 45.46 -36.52
N TYR A 402 42.56 45.12 -37.65
CA TYR A 402 43.91 45.60 -38.09
C TYR A 402 43.79 46.34 -39.41
N SER A 403 44.68 47.33 -39.63
CA SER A 403 44.80 48.01 -40.90
C SER A 403 46.24 47.90 -41.42
N ILE A 404 46.38 47.79 -42.72
CA ILE A 404 47.67 47.73 -43.45
C ILE A 404 47.59 48.69 -44.60
N VAL A 405 48.53 49.61 -44.64
CA VAL A 405 48.73 50.51 -45.84
C VAL A 405 49.71 49.83 -46.80
N ALA A 406 49.26 49.64 -48.04
CA ALA A 406 50.10 49.06 -49.11
C ALA A 406 50.15 50.02 -50.31
N LYS A 407 51.28 50.03 -50.96
CA LYS A 407 51.58 50.89 -52.16
C LYS A 407 51.56 50.04 -53.43
N GLY A 408 50.87 50.51 -54.47
CA GLY A 408 50.94 49.94 -55.81
C GLY A 408 52.30 50.15 -56.42
N VAL A 409 53.00 49.09 -56.85
CA VAL A 409 54.34 49.14 -57.41
C VAL A 409 54.44 48.58 -58.82
N LYS A 410 53.42 47.84 -59.26
CA LYS A 410 53.34 47.25 -60.60
C LYS A 410 51.84 47.13 -60.97
N THR A 411 51.52 47.33 -62.25
CA THR A 411 50.18 47.21 -62.80
C THR A 411 49.70 45.71 -62.76
N GLY A 412 48.48 45.48 -62.39
CA GLY A 412 47.90 44.12 -62.35
C GLY A 412 46.62 44.03 -61.51
N ASP A 413 46.02 42.89 -61.55
CA ASP A 413 44.96 42.50 -60.64
C ASP A 413 45.59 41.74 -59.48
N SER A 414 45.81 42.41 -58.36
CA SER A 414 46.54 41.87 -57.22
C SER A 414 45.66 41.19 -56.23
N ARG A 415 46.08 40.00 -55.76
CA ARG A 415 45.35 39.21 -54.77
C ARG A 415 46.13 39.11 -53.46
N VAL A 416 45.66 39.82 -52.46
CA VAL A 416 46.24 39.80 -51.12
C VAL A 416 45.63 38.66 -50.33
N THR A 417 46.46 37.78 -49.80
CA THR A 417 46.04 36.60 -49.04
C THR A 417 46.15 36.88 -47.56
N PHE A 418 45.01 36.70 -46.85
CA PHE A 418 44.88 36.80 -45.41
C PHE A 418 44.82 35.41 -44.84
N ILE A 419 45.72 35.07 -43.90
CA ILE A 419 45.82 33.74 -43.25
C ILE A 419 45.58 33.93 -41.77
N ARG A 420 44.58 33.25 -41.26
CA ARG A 420 44.20 33.21 -39.82
C ARG A 420 44.42 31.81 -39.23
N THR A 421 45.07 31.75 -38.07
CA THR A 421 45.21 30.55 -37.23
C THR A 421 44.79 30.84 -35.80
N SER A 422 44.39 29.84 -35.05
CA SER A 422 44.08 29.95 -33.63
C SER A 422 44.17 28.57 -32.94
N ASP A 423 44.16 28.53 -31.62
CA ASP A 423 44.19 27.27 -30.88
C ASP A 423 42.86 26.46 -31.06
N GLY A 424 41.72 27.16 -31.11
CA GLY A 424 40.40 26.52 -31.28
C GLY A 424 40.16 26.03 -32.72
N ILE A 425 40.86 26.59 -33.72
CA ILE A 425 40.79 26.24 -35.15
C ILE A 425 42.20 26.13 -35.71
N PRO A 426 42.88 24.99 -35.48
CA PRO A 426 44.30 24.85 -35.86
C PRO A 426 44.56 24.89 -37.36
N ALA A 427 43.63 24.47 -38.18
CA ALA A 427 43.75 24.54 -39.65
C ALA A 427 43.71 25.98 -40.10
N PRO A 428 44.71 26.45 -40.88
CA PRO A 428 44.73 27.81 -41.41
C PRO A 428 43.46 28.08 -42.22
N THR A 429 42.83 29.23 -41.96
CA THR A 429 41.77 29.76 -42.82
C THR A 429 42.30 30.82 -43.68
N THR A 430 42.21 30.77 -45.01
CA THR A 430 42.66 31.74 -45.99
C THR A 430 41.46 32.46 -46.58
N ALA A 431 41.67 33.77 -46.86
CA ALA A 431 40.73 34.59 -47.61
C ALA A 431 41.57 35.55 -48.51
N GLU A 432 41.07 35.91 -49.64
CA GLU A 432 41.75 36.80 -50.58
C GLU A 432 40.92 38.07 -50.81
N GLU A 433 41.63 39.20 -51.00
CA GLU A 433 41.09 40.48 -51.44
C GLU A 433 41.80 40.92 -52.72
N SER A 434 41.00 41.37 -53.66
CA SER A 434 41.52 41.78 -54.98
C SER A 434 41.56 43.29 -55.06
N THR A 435 42.76 43.87 -55.49
CA THR A 435 42.92 45.28 -55.72
C THR A 435 43.40 45.45 -57.11
N ARG A 436 42.82 46.34 -57.91
CA ARG A 436 43.24 46.66 -59.23
C ARG A 436 44.27 47.79 -59.18
N VAL A 437 45.52 47.53 -59.65
CA VAL A 437 46.54 48.51 -59.81
C VAL A 437 46.75 48.85 -61.32
N TYR A 438 46.64 50.09 -61.75
CA TYR A 438 46.70 50.51 -63.16
C TYR A 438 47.71 51.66 -63.41
#